data_ad6d3f5a01d0ea9c92c29efe696fdff2
#
_entry.id   ad6d3f5a01d0ea9c92c29efe696fdff2
#
_cell.length_a   1.000
_cell.length_b   1.000
_cell.length_c   1.000
_cell.angle_alpha   90.00
_cell.angle_beta   90.00
_cell.angle_gamma   90.00
#
_symmetry.space_group_name_H-M   'P 1'
#
loop_
_entity.id
_entity.type
_entity.pdbx_description
1 polymer ?
#
loop_
_entity_poly.entity_id
_entity_poly.type
_entity_poly.pdbx_seq_one_letter_code
_entity_poly.pdbx_strand_id
1 'polypeptide(L)'
;MRTTPAHVAPGETAKRRRRTTRIALAAAVAAALGGSGIYVANASAAETVVPGRVQAEAYGAQSGARVEGTGDADGGRNVGWLASGDWLRYDGVPVTGADLTARIASDNTASGSIELHLGSRTGALLATFPVARTGGWQKWTTVKATAASVPAGKQTVFAVLKSAQRNDFVNINWFTFGPVVAPPSSPPSSPSLPSSPPPVTSAAPTPSGDAPSGDGWVTMDRAKWEKQLAEFTAMKPEAVPAGNVRVPEFNASCTVSHSLPDDPIVFPGMSAASHMHTFLGNNSTDANTTTMTLLANAGSSCKPGEDRSAYWVPELTENGKKVDPHGVTVYYGSRLKDPTRTVPFPQGFRMIVGDAKRQVPTPKGAAGQFWCAGAGGEIGRSADGNWPVCAKTAELTYHLTFPDCWDGVHLDSPDHKSHVGPTGNDGTCASGKFPIAIPSLAFVIGYPTSGSAAGFKLSSGLASSMHGDAFFAWEDAALGSRVKNCIVQKAKCDSFGNF
;
A
#
# COMPACT_ATOMS: atom_id res chain seq x y z
N MET A 1 -57.92 7.60 55.81
CA MET A 1 -58.79 8.75 55.48
C MET A 1 -58.30 9.18 54.11
N ARG A 2 -59.05 8.79 53.05
CA ARG A 2 -60.00 9.61 52.31
C ARG A 2 -59.32 10.91 51.83
N THR A 3 -59.16 11.25 50.55
CA THR A 3 -60.09 11.15 49.41
C THR A 3 -59.40 11.53 48.11
N THR A 4 -59.61 10.79 47.07
CA THR A 4 -59.75 11.23 45.68
C THR A 4 -61.13 11.94 45.52
N PRO A 5 -61.53 12.60 44.42
CA PRO A 5 -61.21 12.55 43.01
C PRO A 5 -61.23 13.98 42.35
N ALA A 6 -61.20 14.23 41.06
CA ALA A 6 -61.89 13.79 39.86
C ALA A 6 -61.37 14.55 38.65
N HIS A 7 -61.27 13.84 37.53
CA HIS A 7 -61.90 14.05 36.21
C HIS A 7 -62.18 15.49 35.72
N VAL A 8 -61.73 15.78 34.46
CA VAL A 8 -62.62 15.98 33.28
C VAL A 8 -61.74 16.14 32.00
N ALA A 9 -61.97 15.31 30.99
CA ALA A 9 -61.78 15.56 29.55
C ALA A 9 -63.19 15.91 28.99
N PRO A 10 -63.47 16.10 27.72
CA PRO A 10 -62.70 16.23 26.47
C PRO A 10 -63.25 17.39 25.55
N GLY A 11 -62.70 17.48 24.34
CA GLY A 11 -63.35 18.23 23.23
C GLY A 11 -62.31 18.50 22.14
N GLU A 12 -62.32 17.82 21.15
CA GLU A 12 -62.96 17.65 19.87
C GLU A 12 -62.34 18.51 18.76
N THR A 13 -61.80 17.78 17.78
CA THR A 13 -61.85 17.92 16.32
C THR A 13 -61.87 19.30 15.64
N ALA A 14 -60.90 19.47 14.74
CA ALA A 14 -61.16 20.03 13.41
C ALA A 14 -60.16 19.57 12.37
N LYS A 15 -60.61 18.68 11.48
CA LYS A 15 -60.03 18.47 10.14
C LYS A 15 -60.15 19.75 9.30
N ARG A 16 -59.11 20.16 8.58
CA ARG A 16 -59.27 20.71 7.23
C ARG A 16 -57.94 20.72 6.42
N ARG A 17 -58.01 19.87 5.39
CA ARG A 17 -57.72 20.11 3.96
C ARG A 17 -56.36 20.61 3.49
N ARG A 18 -55.81 19.74 2.68
CA ARG A 18 -54.87 19.93 1.55
C ARG A 18 -54.99 21.29 0.85
N ARG A 19 -53.84 21.88 0.57
CA ARG A 19 -53.64 22.57 -0.71
C ARG A 19 -52.17 22.44 -1.13
N THR A 20 -51.95 21.73 -2.20
CA THR A 20 -50.81 21.78 -3.09
C THR A 20 -50.61 23.19 -3.64
N THR A 21 -49.44 23.73 -3.56
CA THR A 21 -49.02 24.81 -4.43
C THR A 21 -47.63 24.52 -4.93
N ARG A 22 -47.56 24.15 -6.19
CA ARG A 22 -46.36 24.18 -7.02
C ARG A 22 -46.03 25.66 -7.28
N ILE A 23 -44.80 26.08 -6.99
CA ILE A 23 -44.25 27.29 -7.61
C ILE A 23 -42.90 26.90 -8.15
N ALA A 24 -42.80 26.86 -9.46
CA ALA A 24 -41.60 26.93 -10.23
C ALA A 24 -41.27 28.41 -10.48
N LEU A 25 -40.05 28.82 -10.32
CA LEU A 25 -39.40 29.95 -11.01
C LEU A 25 -37.88 29.77 -10.82
N ALA A 26 -37.18 29.38 -11.85
CA ALA A 26 -36.57 30.20 -12.90
C ALA A 26 -35.28 30.88 -12.46
N ALA A 27 -34.24 30.28 -12.95
CA ALA A 27 -32.96 30.80 -13.48
C ALA A 27 -32.52 32.24 -13.13
N ALA A 28 -31.32 32.35 -12.60
CA ALA A 28 -30.41 33.42 -12.95
C ALA A 28 -28.99 32.83 -13.11
N VAL A 29 -28.50 32.91 -14.32
CA VAL A 29 -27.15 32.60 -14.79
C VAL A 29 -26.19 33.63 -14.24
N ALA A 30 -25.13 33.23 -13.57
CA ALA A 30 -23.91 33.97 -13.48
C ALA A 30 -22.75 33.01 -13.79
N ALA A 31 -22.25 33.11 -15.01
CA ALA A 31 -21.03 32.47 -15.45
C ALA A 31 -19.83 33.12 -14.75
N ALA A 32 -19.15 32.33 -13.92
CA ALA A 32 -17.77 32.61 -13.54
C ALA A 32 -16.93 31.43 -14.01
N LEU A 33 -16.16 31.67 -15.06
CA LEU A 33 -15.13 30.76 -15.57
C LEU A 33 -14.04 30.62 -14.52
N GLY A 34 -14.01 29.50 -13.86
CA GLY A 34 -12.92 29.07 -13.01
C GLY A 34 -12.76 27.57 -13.20
N GLY A 35 -11.87 27.18 -14.12
CA GLY A 35 -11.53 25.78 -14.36
C GLY A 35 -10.83 25.20 -13.16
N SER A 36 -11.56 24.52 -12.28
CA SER A 36 -11.02 23.68 -11.22
C SER A 36 -10.72 22.31 -11.82
N GLY A 37 -9.49 22.13 -12.29
CA GLY A 37 -8.97 20.79 -12.60
C GLY A 37 -8.94 19.97 -11.32
N ILE A 38 -9.74 18.90 -11.27
CA ILE A 38 -9.70 17.92 -10.18
C ILE A 38 -8.43 17.11 -10.39
N TYR A 39 -7.42 17.36 -9.56
CA TYR A 39 -6.22 16.52 -9.48
C TYR A 39 -6.57 15.24 -8.74
N VAL A 40 -6.75 14.15 -9.47
CA VAL A 40 -6.82 12.81 -8.90
C VAL A 40 -5.45 12.17 -9.08
N ALA A 41 -4.65 12.15 -8.02
CA ALA A 41 -3.45 11.34 -7.99
C ALA A 41 -3.85 9.87 -7.87
N ASN A 42 -3.71 9.11 -8.93
CA ASN A 42 -3.86 7.66 -8.89
C ASN A 42 -2.51 7.02 -8.55
N ALA A 43 -2.40 6.48 -7.35
CA ALA A 43 -1.32 5.56 -7.04
C ALA A 43 -1.66 4.20 -7.68
N SER A 44 -0.92 3.81 -8.70
CA SER A 44 -1.07 2.52 -9.37
C SER A 44 -0.43 1.40 -8.56
N ALA A 45 -1.05 0.23 -8.57
CA ALA A 45 -0.43 -1.00 -8.12
C ALA A 45 0.85 -1.27 -8.93
N ALA A 46 1.88 -1.81 -8.30
CA ALA A 46 3.15 -2.10 -8.94
C ALA A 46 2.95 -3.04 -10.15
N GLU A 47 3.05 -2.47 -11.33
CA GLU A 47 3.21 -3.21 -12.56
C GLU A 47 4.71 -3.36 -12.83
N THR A 48 5.07 -4.46 -13.47
CA THR A 48 6.43 -4.79 -13.88
C THR A 48 7.06 -3.60 -14.61
N VAL A 49 7.96 -2.89 -13.98
CA VAL A 49 8.69 -1.79 -14.64
C VAL A 49 9.65 -2.40 -15.64
N VAL A 50 9.20 -2.55 -16.86
CA VAL A 50 10.11 -2.80 -18.00
C VAL A 50 10.87 -1.49 -18.23
N PRO A 51 12.20 -1.46 -18.13
CA PRO A 51 12.97 -0.24 -18.34
C PRO A 51 12.56 0.45 -19.64
N GLY A 52 12.19 1.74 -19.56
CA GLY A 52 11.68 2.51 -20.70
C GLY A 52 10.17 2.39 -20.94
N ARG A 53 9.42 1.62 -20.14
CA ARG A 53 7.95 1.54 -20.23
C ARG A 53 7.30 2.46 -19.18
N VAL A 54 6.24 3.16 -19.60
CA VAL A 54 5.38 3.98 -18.74
C VAL A 54 3.96 3.42 -18.86
N GLN A 55 3.39 3.01 -17.76
CA GLN A 55 2.01 2.53 -17.71
C GLN A 55 1.04 3.68 -17.93
N ALA A 56 -0.03 3.44 -18.69
CA ALA A 56 -0.96 4.51 -19.06
C ALA A 56 -1.67 5.12 -17.86
N GLU A 57 -1.94 4.33 -16.82
CA GLU A 57 -2.55 4.80 -15.57
C GLU A 57 -1.59 5.50 -14.61
N ALA A 58 -0.28 5.50 -14.88
CA ALA A 58 0.73 6.21 -14.10
C ALA A 58 0.78 7.73 -14.40
N TYR A 59 -0.31 8.30 -14.90
CA TYR A 59 -0.39 9.73 -15.18
C TYR A 59 -0.40 10.57 -13.88
N GLY A 60 0.28 11.71 -13.90
CA GLY A 60 0.25 12.71 -12.83
C GLY A 60 -0.97 13.63 -12.90
N ALA A 61 -1.61 13.78 -14.09
CA ALA A 61 -2.85 14.51 -14.28
C ALA A 61 -3.54 14.05 -15.57
N GLN A 62 -4.85 14.25 -15.67
CA GLN A 62 -5.64 13.79 -16.83
C GLN A 62 -6.93 14.59 -17.01
N SER A 63 -7.57 14.42 -18.19
CA SER A 63 -8.95 14.81 -18.47
C SER A 63 -9.62 13.69 -19.26
N GLY A 64 -10.82 13.27 -18.85
CA GLY A 64 -11.65 12.28 -19.52
C GLY A 64 -11.35 10.81 -19.18
N ALA A 65 -10.14 10.51 -18.71
CA ALA A 65 -9.67 9.16 -18.48
C ALA A 65 -10.30 8.45 -17.28
N ARG A 66 -10.52 7.14 -17.44
CA ARG A 66 -10.85 6.22 -16.34
C ARG A 66 -9.93 5.00 -16.42
N VAL A 67 -9.68 4.40 -15.27
CA VAL A 67 -8.83 3.22 -15.15
C VAL A 67 -9.67 1.98 -14.91
N GLU A 68 -9.37 0.91 -15.65
CA GLU A 68 -10.02 -0.40 -15.50
C GLU A 68 -8.97 -1.52 -15.47
N GLY A 69 -9.37 -2.73 -15.06
CA GLY A 69 -8.52 -3.92 -15.14
C GLY A 69 -8.37 -4.40 -16.58
N THR A 70 -7.20 -4.91 -16.94
CA THR A 70 -6.94 -5.50 -18.26
C THR A 70 -6.49 -6.95 -18.17
N GLY A 71 -6.88 -7.75 -19.18
CA GLY A 71 -6.37 -9.11 -19.41
C GLY A 71 -5.24 -9.17 -20.43
N ASP A 72 -4.56 -8.06 -20.75
CA ASP A 72 -3.40 -8.05 -21.63
C ASP A 72 -2.25 -8.90 -21.08
N ALA A 73 -1.33 -9.31 -21.92
CA ALA A 73 -0.22 -10.19 -21.55
C ALA A 73 0.65 -9.63 -20.42
N ASP A 74 0.75 -8.31 -20.33
CA ASP A 74 1.50 -7.61 -19.26
C ASP A 74 0.64 -7.37 -18.01
N GLY A 75 -0.64 -7.76 -18.01
CA GLY A 75 -1.55 -7.70 -16.86
C GLY A 75 -1.89 -6.29 -16.37
N GLY A 76 -2.47 -6.21 -15.18
CA GLY A 76 -2.63 -4.96 -14.45
C GLY A 76 -3.86 -4.14 -14.84
N ARG A 77 -3.65 -2.90 -15.24
CA ARG A 77 -4.69 -1.91 -15.50
C ARG A 77 -4.43 -1.20 -16.82
N ASN A 78 -5.49 -0.64 -17.38
CA ASN A 78 -5.40 0.24 -18.55
C ASN A 78 -6.23 1.51 -18.34
N VAL A 79 -5.98 2.50 -19.16
CA VAL A 79 -6.79 3.71 -19.22
C VAL A 79 -7.76 3.60 -20.39
N GLY A 80 -9.04 3.81 -20.11
CA GLY A 80 -10.12 3.82 -21.09
C GLY A 80 -10.97 5.08 -21.00
N TRP A 81 -12.12 5.05 -21.69
CA TRP A 81 -13.08 6.17 -21.84
C TRP A 81 -12.43 7.43 -22.45
N LEU A 82 -11.47 7.21 -23.32
CA LEU A 82 -10.71 8.29 -23.93
C LEU A 82 -11.35 8.75 -25.24
N ALA A 83 -11.85 9.99 -25.25
CA ALA A 83 -12.45 10.68 -26.39
C ALA A 83 -11.51 11.74 -26.97
N SER A 84 -11.92 12.32 -28.11
CA SER A 84 -11.16 13.43 -28.73
C SER A 84 -11.15 14.66 -27.84
N GLY A 85 -9.96 15.17 -27.54
CA GLY A 85 -9.72 16.31 -26.64
C GLY A 85 -9.26 15.91 -25.25
N ASP A 86 -9.40 14.65 -24.87
CA ASP A 86 -8.87 14.11 -23.62
C ASP A 86 -7.34 14.08 -23.64
N TRP A 87 -6.76 13.98 -22.46
CA TRP A 87 -5.30 13.98 -22.33
C TRP A 87 -4.83 13.34 -21.03
N LEU A 88 -3.60 12.82 -21.07
CA LEU A 88 -2.88 12.27 -19.92
C LEU A 88 -1.53 13.00 -19.80
N ARG A 89 -1.08 13.33 -18.58
CA ARG A 89 0.24 13.92 -18.31
C ARG A 89 1.12 12.95 -17.55
N TYR A 90 2.33 12.78 -18.04
CA TYR A 90 3.35 11.96 -17.39
C TYR A 90 4.55 12.86 -17.07
N ASP A 91 4.99 12.85 -15.82
CA ASP A 91 6.12 13.64 -15.35
C ASP A 91 7.37 12.76 -15.20
N GLY A 92 8.54 13.32 -15.46
CA GLY A 92 9.80 12.62 -15.27
C GLY A 92 10.10 11.51 -16.28
N VAL A 93 9.50 11.52 -17.47
CA VAL A 93 9.67 10.50 -18.51
C VAL A 93 11.05 10.62 -19.15
N PRO A 94 11.91 9.58 -19.11
CA PRO A 94 13.14 9.54 -19.88
C PRO A 94 12.84 9.13 -21.33
N VAL A 95 13.14 9.99 -22.31
CA VAL A 95 13.10 9.63 -23.74
C VAL A 95 14.49 9.14 -24.12
N THR A 96 14.67 7.81 -24.22
CA THR A 96 16.00 7.19 -24.39
C THR A 96 16.34 6.80 -25.84
N GLY A 97 15.40 6.99 -26.76
CA GLY A 97 15.59 6.70 -28.19
C GLY A 97 14.46 7.21 -29.06
N ALA A 98 14.66 7.14 -30.38
CA ALA A 98 13.67 7.60 -31.34
C ALA A 98 12.51 6.61 -31.56
N ASP A 99 12.69 5.34 -31.25
CA ASP A 99 11.66 4.32 -31.44
C ASP A 99 10.73 4.30 -30.22
N LEU A 100 9.48 4.73 -30.42
CA LEU A 100 8.45 4.75 -29.39
C LEU A 100 7.37 3.73 -29.72
N THR A 101 6.76 3.15 -28.69
CA THR A 101 5.60 2.25 -28.85
C THR A 101 4.48 2.60 -27.89
N ALA A 102 3.24 2.28 -28.29
CA ALA A 102 2.08 2.33 -27.41
C ALA A 102 1.29 1.02 -27.52
N ARG A 103 0.81 0.51 -26.41
CA ARG A 103 -0.08 -0.65 -26.35
C ARG A 103 -1.50 -0.18 -26.24
N ILE A 104 -2.30 -0.42 -27.27
CA ILE A 104 -3.65 0.13 -27.41
C ILE A 104 -4.69 -0.93 -27.74
N ALA A 105 -5.95 -0.66 -27.40
CA ALA A 105 -7.11 -1.42 -27.84
C ALA A 105 -8.24 -0.48 -28.26
N SER A 106 -9.02 -0.85 -29.26
CA SER A 106 -10.15 -0.07 -29.75
C SER A 106 -11.22 -0.96 -30.38
N ASP A 107 -12.47 -0.73 -30.02
CA ASP A 107 -13.61 -1.30 -30.73
C ASP A 107 -14.35 -0.26 -31.57
N ASN A 108 -13.84 0.95 -31.63
CA ASN A 108 -14.42 2.03 -32.42
C ASN A 108 -14.03 1.89 -33.90
N THR A 109 -15.00 2.09 -34.81
CA THR A 109 -14.78 2.02 -36.26
C THR A 109 -14.10 3.28 -36.82
N ALA A 110 -14.17 4.39 -36.09
CA ALA A 110 -13.48 5.60 -36.50
C ALA A 110 -12.02 5.60 -36.01
N SER A 111 -11.13 6.04 -36.86
CA SER A 111 -9.72 6.22 -36.53
C SER A 111 -9.47 7.48 -35.71
N GLY A 112 -8.34 7.50 -35.04
CA GLY A 112 -7.84 8.65 -34.29
C GLY A 112 -6.33 8.61 -34.17
N SER A 113 -5.78 9.45 -33.31
CA SER A 113 -4.36 9.46 -32.96
C SER A 113 -4.15 9.82 -31.51
N ILE A 114 -3.00 9.40 -30.99
CA ILE A 114 -2.44 9.83 -29.71
C ILE A 114 -1.22 10.68 -30.04
N GLU A 115 -1.28 11.97 -29.76
CA GLU A 115 -0.14 12.87 -29.94
C GLU A 115 0.60 13.04 -28.62
N LEU A 116 1.90 12.78 -28.61
CA LEU A 116 2.76 13.06 -27.47
C LEU A 116 3.37 14.46 -27.62
N HIS A 117 3.14 15.34 -26.64
CA HIS A 117 3.67 16.70 -26.61
C HIS A 117 4.57 16.91 -25.39
N LEU A 118 5.65 17.69 -25.54
CA LEU A 118 6.59 18.01 -24.46
C LEU A 118 6.14 19.27 -23.70
N GLY A 119 6.17 19.21 -22.38
CA GLY A 119 5.96 20.34 -21.46
C GLY A 119 4.51 20.82 -21.33
N SER A 120 3.69 20.75 -22.38
CA SER A 120 2.28 21.13 -22.35
C SER A 120 1.47 20.40 -23.43
N ARG A 121 0.13 20.47 -23.36
CA ARG A 121 -0.78 19.87 -24.37
C ARG A 121 -0.61 20.42 -25.80
N THR A 122 -0.02 21.57 -25.94
CA THR A 122 0.27 22.26 -27.19
C THR A 122 1.77 22.52 -27.39
N GLY A 123 2.60 21.84 -26.59
CA GLY A 123 4.05 21.95 -26.68
C GLY A 123 4.62 21.29 -27.94
N ALA A 124 5.94 21.19 -28.00
CA ALA A 124 6.60 20.53 -29.14
C ALA A 124 6.08 19.08 -29.29
N LEU A 125 5.68 18.74 -30.52
CA LEU A 125 5.23 17.40 -30.85
C LEU A 125 6.42 16.41 -30.78
N LEU A 126 6.35 15.43 -29.91
CA LEU A 126 7.35 14.37 -29.78
C LEU A 126 7.08 13.24 -30.77
N ALA A 127 5.84 12.74 -30.81
CA ALA A 127 5.44 11.64 -31.67
C ALA A 127 3.92 11.58 -31.84
N THR A 128 3.45 10.83 -32.88
CA THR A 128 2.03 10.54 -33.09
C THR A 128 1.83 9.06 -33.32
N PHE A 129 1.00 8.42 -32.47
CA PHE A 129 0.57 7.03 -32.66
C PHE A 129 -0.76 6.99 -33.40
N PRO A 130 -0.87 6.26 -34.50
CA PRO A 130 -2.16 6.03 -35.16
C PRO A 130 -3.02 5.09 -34.32
N VAL A 131 -4.30 5.40 -34.20
CA VAL A 131 -5.31 4.54 -33.55
C VAL A 131 -6.28 4.06 -34.62
N ALA A 132 -6.33 2.74 -34.80
CA ALA A 132 -7.31 2.06 -35.62
C ALA A 132 -8.05 1.02 -34.78
N ARG A 133 -9.20 0.54 -35.26
CA ARG A 133 -9.95 -0.53 -34.60
C ARG A 133 -9.11 -1.80 -34.47
N THR A 134 -9.02 -2.33 -33.25
CA THR A 134 -8.31 -3.59 -32.95
C THR A 134 -9.25 -4.78 -32.81
N GLY A 135 -10.57 -4.54 -32.84
CA GLY A 135 -11.61 -5.59 -32.75
C GLY A 135 -12.19 -5.78 -31.35
N GLY A 136 -11.92 -4.89 -30.41
CA GLY A 136 -12.49 -4.91 -29.07
C GLY A 136 -11.70 -4.03 -28.09
N TRP A 137 -12.38 -3.54 -27.04
CA TRP A 137 -11.80 -2.69 -26.01
C TRP A 137 -10.70 -3.36 -25.16
N GLN A 138 -10.57 -4.69 -25.25
CA GLN A 138 -9.52 -5.49 -24.61
C GLN A 138 -8.78 -6.36 -25.65
N LYS A 139 -8.85 -6.01 -26.94
CA LYS A 139 -8.06 -6.63 -28.02
C LYS A 139 -6.84 -5.76 -28.30
N TRP A 140 -5.76 -6.09 -27.64
CA TRP A 140 -4.56 -5.26 -27.57
C TRP A 140 -3.64 -5.43 -28.79
N THR A 141 -3.11 -4.32 -29.28
CA THR A 141 -2.06 -4.26 -30.30
C THR A 141 -0.99 -3.25 -29.92
N THR A 142 0.23 -3.46 -30.37
CA THR A 142 1.33 -2.51 -30.18
C THR A 142 1.51 -1.67 -31.44
N VAL A 143 1.36 -0.38 -31.35
CA VAL A 143 1.60 0.60 -32.41
C VAL A 143 2.94 1.29 -32.19
N LYS A 144 3.61 1.67 -33.31
CA LYS A 144 4.92 2.32 -33.28
C LYS A 144 4.82 3.75 -33.78
N ALA A 145 5.71 4.59 -33.25
CA ALA A 145 5.94 5.95 -33.72
C ALA A 145 7.42 6.28 -33.62
N THR A 146 7.89 7.24 -34.41
CA THR A 146 9.25 7.74 -34.33
C THR A 146 9.22 9.12 -33.69
N ALA A 147 10.03 9.33 -32.66
CA ALA A 147 10.18 10.62 -32.02
C ALA A 147 10.80 11.66 -32.97
N ALA A 148 10.21 12.84 -33.05
CA ALA A 148 10.73 13.93 -33.84
C ALA A 148 12.11 14.41 -33.35
N SER A 149 12.39 14.24 -32.06
CA SER A 149 13.68 14.48 -31.42
C SER A 149 13.82 13.64 -30.16
N VAL A 150 15.05 13.37 -29.72
CA VAL A 150 15.32 12.72 -28.44
C VAL A 150 15.85 13.80 -27.46
N PRO A 151 14.96 14.38 -26.63
CA PRO A 151 15.37 15.43 -25.69
C PRO A 151 16.23 14.85 -24.56
N ALA A 152 17.20 15.66 -24.10
CA ALA A 152 18.02 15.26 -22.95
C ALA A 152 17.24 15.34 -21.64
N GLY A 153 17.54 14.41 -20.72
CA GLY A 153 16.98 14.38 -19.37
C GLY A 153 15.51 13.92 -19.30
N LYS A 154 14.94 14.06 -18.13
CA LYS A 154 13.53 13.67 -17.87
C LYS A 154 12.57 14.76 -18.39
N GLN A 155 11.51 14.35 -19.03
CA GLN A 155 10.53 15.23 -19.66
C GLN A 155 9.16 15.12 -18.97
N THR A 156 8.38 16.22 -19.03
CA THR A 156 6.92 16.14 -18.86
C THR A 156 6.30 15.90 -20.23
N VAL A 157 5.57 14.79 -20.37
CA VAL A 157 4.93 14.37 -21.63
C VAL A 157 3.42 14.42 -21.48
N PHE A 158 2.75 15.03 -22.45
CA PHE A 158 1.29 15.01 -22.57
C PHE A 158 0.88 14.09 -23.71
N ALA A 159 0.09 13.06 -23.44
CA ALA A 159 -0.60 12.27 -24.46
C ALA A 159 -1.96 12.92 -24.71
N VAL A 160 -2.14 13.49 -25.88
CA VAL A 160 -3.36 14.21 -26.29
C VAL A 160 -4.11 13.37 -27.31
N LEU A 161 -5.39 13.10 -27.05
CA LEU A 161 -6.24 12.22 -27.84
C LEU A 161 -6.95 13.01 -28.94
N LYS A 162 -6.86 12.57 -30.19
CA LYS A 162 -7.50 13.23 -31.34
C LYS A 162 -8.26 12.25 -32.21
N SER A 163 -9.52 12.57 -32.49
CA SER A 163 -10.37 11.84 -33.42
C SER A 163 -11.38 12.83 -34.05
N ALA A 164 -11.84 12.49 -35.24
CA ALA A 164 -12.91 13.24 -35.90
C ALA A 164 -14.29 13.09 -35.23
N GLN A 165 -14.43 12.11 -34.34
CA GLN A 165 -15.67 11.83 -33.60
C GLN A 165 -15.53 12.19 -32.11
N ARG A 166 -16.69 12.27 -31.42
CA ARG A 166 -16.75 12.67 -30.01
C ARG A 166 -16.81 11.51 -29.02
N ASN A 167 -17.03 10.28 -29.51
CA ASN A 167 -17.14 9.10 -28.66
C ASN A 167 -15.75 8.60 -28.25
N ASP A 168 -15.72 7.82 -27.19
CA ASP A 168 -14.53 7.08 -26.76
C ASP A 168 -13.98 6.24 -27.93
N PHE A 169 -12.67 6.27 -28.13
CA PHE A 169 -12.11 5.62 -29.32
C PHE A 169 -10.85 4.78 -29.05
N VAL A 170 -10.26 4.85 -27.85
CA VAL A 170 -9.06 4.09 -27.52
C VAL A 170 -8.95 3.78 -26.04
N ASN A 171 -8.47 2.58 -25.73
CA ASN A 171 -7.90 2.19 -24.46
C ASN A 171 -6.38 2.12 -24.59
N ILE A 172 -5.63 2.54 -23.58
CA ILE A 172 -4.17 2.58 -23.57
C ILE A 172 -3.69 1.78 -22.35
N ASN A 173 -2.79 0.82 -22.56
CA ASN A 173 -2.17 0.05 -21.48
C ASN A 173 -0.82 0.68 -21.07
N TRP A 174 0.09 0.91 -22.02
CA TRP A 174 1.40 1.49 -21.72
C TRP A 174 2.03 2.17 -22.94
N PHE A 175 3.09 2.94 -22.65
CA PHE A 175 4.00 3.52 -23.64
C PHE A 175 5.43 3.07 -23.41
N THR A 176 6.27 3.06 -24.48
CA THR A 176 7.73 3.03 -24.33
C THR A 176 8.35 4.25 -25.00
N PHE A 177 9.43 4.74 -24.43
CA PHE A 177 10.13 5.96 -24.85
C PHE A 177 11.59 5.68 -25.24
N GLY A 178 11.80 4.69 -26.08
CA GLY A 178 13.10 4.22 -26.55
C GLY A 178 13.20 2.68 -26.56
N PRO A 179 14.39 2.12 -26.84
CA PRO A 179 14.57 0.68 -26.88
C PRO A 179 14.26 0.04 -25.53
N VAL A 180 13.35 -0.93 -25.56
CA VAL A 180 13.09 -1.82 -24.42
C VAL A 180 14.25 -2.82 -24.38
N VAL A 181 15.06 -2.79 -23.33
CA VAL A 181 16.06 -3.82 -23.10
C VAL A 181 15.30 -5.08 -22.68
N ALA A 182 15.14 -6.02 -23.63
CA ALA A 182 14.57 -7.32 -23.31
C ALA A 182 15.49 -8.04 -22.32
N PRO A 183 14.95 -8.74 -21.32
CA PRO A 183 15.77 -9.63 -20.51
C PRO A 183 16.45 -10.67 -21.43
N PRO A 184 17.72 -11.07 -21.16
CA PRO A 184 18.43 -12.01 -21.99
C PRO A 184 17.67 -13.33 -22.05
N SER A 185 17.28 -13.73 -23.26
CA SER A 185 16.73 -15.05 -23.54
C SER A 185 17.75 -16.12 -23.16
N SER A 186 17.29 -17.15 -22.47
CA SER A 186 18.07 -18.31 -22.03
C SER A 186 18.92 -18.91 -23.17
N PRO A 187 20.19 -19.27 -22.91
CA PRO A 187 21.04 -19.86 -23.94
C PRO A 187 20.63 -21.31 -24.24
N PRO A 188 20.79 -21.78 -25.48
CA PRO A 188 20.64 -23.20 -25.81
C PRO A 188 21.82 -24.02 -25.27
N SER A 189 21.53 -25.27 -24.95
CA SER A 189 22.39 -26.26 -24.29
C SER A 189 23.76 -26.49 -24.96
N SER A 190 24.71 -26.75 -24.09
CA SER A 190 26.16 -27.02 -24.22
C SER A 190 26.66 -27.83 -25.39
N PRO A 191 27.97 -27.72 -25.74
CA PRO A 191 28.88 -28.77 -25.32
C PRO A 191 30.26 -28.31 -24.74
N SER A 192 30.65 -29.13 -23.75
CA SER A 192 32.02 -29.52 -23.33
C SER A 192 33.27 -28.61 -23.36
N LEU A 193 33.83 -28.47 -22.15
CA LEU A 193 35.15 -28.06 -21.64
C LEU A 193 36.39 -28.36 -22.54
N PRO A 194 37.56 -27.61 -22.41
CA PRO A 194 38.44 -27.73 -21.25
C PRO A 194 39.16 -26.45 -20.73
N SER A 195 39.40 -26.48 -19.44
CA SER A 195 40.53 -26.05 -18.58
C SER A 195 41.31 -24.75 -18.74
N SER A 196 41.31 -24.03 -17.67
CA SER A 196 42.33 -23.34 -16.84
C SER A 196 42.15 -21.83 -16.67
N PRO A 197 42.33 -21.27 -15.47
CA PRO A 197 41.84 -19.96 -15.08
C PRO A 197 42.89 -18.85 -15.22
N PRO A 198 42.47 -17.60 -15.48
CA PRO A 198 43.20 -16.41 -15.13
C PRO A 198 42.60 -15.70 -13.91
N PRO A 199 43.28 -14.71 -13.32
CA PRO A 199 43.21 -14.37 -11.90
C PRO A 199 42.00 -13.51 -11.54
N VAL A 200 41.53 -13.72 -10.29
CA VAL A 200 40.46 -13.01 -9.61
C VAL A 200 40.69 -11.50 -9.54
N THR A 201 39.85 -10.76 -10.25
CA THR A 201 39.50 -9.39 -9.87
C THR A 201 38.21 -9.41 -9.05
N SER A 202 38.31 -8.86 -7.84
CA SER A 202 37.22 -8.79 -6.89
C SER A 202 36.00 -8.08 -7.50
N ALA A 203 34.96 -8.83 -7.81
CA ALA A 203 33.67 -8.28 -8.16
C ALA A 203 32.94 -7.85 -6.88
N ALA A 204 32.39 -6.65 -6.89
CA ALA A 204 31.51 -6.17 -5.84
C ALA A 204 30.33 -7.16 -5.61
N PRO A 205 29.88 -7.35 -4.37
CA PRO A 205 28.82 -8.31 -4.08
C PRO A 205 27.52 -7.91 -4.79
N THR A 206 26.99 -8.81 -5.58
CA THR A 206 25.67 -8.74 -6.18
C THR A 206 24.64 -8.73 -5.04
N PRO A 207 23.69 -7.80 -4.97
CA PRO A 207 22.63 -7.84 -3.97
C PRO A 207 21.73 -9.03 -4.28
N SER A 208 21.84 -10.07 -3.49
CA SER A 208 20.99 -11.26 -3.56
C SER A 208 19.88 -11.15 -2.54
N GLY A 209 18.64 -11.25 -2.95
CA GLY A 209 17.51 -11.63 -2.10
C GLY A 209 16.40 -10.63 -1.86
N ASP A 210 16.53 -9.33 -2.20
CA ASP A 210 15.51 -8.32 -1.89
C ASP A 210 14.75 -7.78 -3.11
N ALA A 211 15.20 -8.08 -4.31
CA ALA A 211 14.53 -7.62 -5.52
C ALA A 211 13.38 -8.57 -5.89
N PRO A 212 12.19 -8.04 -6.23
CA PRO A 212 11.11 -8.86 -6.74
C PRO A 212 11.52 -9.55 -8.05
N SER A 213 11.08 -10.78 -8.23
CA SER A 213 11.12 -11.48 -9.51
C SER A 213 10.27 -10.76 -10.56
N GLY A 214 10.38 -11.14 -11.83
CA GLY A 214 9.65 -10.49 -12.93
C GLY A 214 8.12 -10.52 -12.82
N ASP A 215 7.59 -11.32 -11.90
CA ASP A 215 6.16 -11.40 -11.52
C ASP A 215 5.81 -10.65 -10.24
N GLY A 216 6.78 -9.89 -9.67
CA GLY A 216 6.59 -9.07 -8.48
C GLY A 216 6.69 -9.81 -7.16
N TRP A 217 6.93 -11.13 -7.15
CA TRP A 217 7.14 -11.90 -5.94
C TRP A 217 8.58 -11.78 -5.44
N VAL A 218 8.76 -11.66 -4.13
CA VAL A 218 10.07 -11.74 -3.48
C VAL A 218 10.18 -13.09 -2.81
N THR A 219 10.95 -14.00 -3.40
CA THR A 219 11.14 -15.34 -2.86
C THR A 219 12.19 -15.32 -1.74
N MET A 220 11.95 -16.04 -0.64
CA MET A 220 12.91 -16.16 0.44
C MET A 220 14.16 -16.94 0.00
N ASP A 221 15.30 -16.65 0.61
CA ASP A 221 16.47 -17.51 0.57
C ASP A 221 16.22 -18.76 1.43
N ARG A 222 15.91 -19.87 0.77
CA ARG A 222 15.56 -21.12 1.45
C ARG A 222 16.67 -21.63 2.37
N ALA A 223 17.91 -21.54 1.96
CA ALA A 223 19.03 -22.03 2.78
C ALA A 223 19.21 -21.20 4.05
N LYS A 224 19.06 -19.88 3.95
CA LYS A 224 19.07 -19.01 5.14
C LYS A 224 17.87 -19.30 6.07
N TRP A 225 16.68 -19.46 5.50
CA TRP A 225 15.48 -19.76 6.27
C TRP A 225 15.60 -21.11 6.98
N GLU A 226 16.04 -22.16 6.30
CA GLU A 226 16.22 -23.49 6.90
C GLU A 226 17.25 -23.46 8.04
N LYS A 227 18.33 -22.68 7.89
CA LYS A 227 19.32 -22.46 8.95
C LYS A 227 18.68 -21.75 10.14
N GLN A 228 17.99 -20.62 9.93
CA GLN A 228 17.30 -19.87 10.98
C GLN A 228 16.29 -20.77 11.72
N LEU A 229 15.53 -21.59 10.99
CA LEU A 229 14.54 -22.51 11.55
C LEU A 229 15.20 -23.64 12.34
N ALA A 230 16.37 -24.17 11.90
CA ALA A 230 17.13 -25.16 12.62
C ALA A 230 17.69 -24.59 13.93
N GLU A 231 18.24 -23.38 13.90
CA GLU A 231 18.72 -22.67 15.10
C GLU A 231 17.56 -22.41 16.08
N PHE A 232 16.42 -21.90 15.60
CA PHE A 232 15.20 -21.74 16.41
C PHE A 232 14.73 -23.06 17.03
N THR A 233 14.73 -24.15 16.26
CA THR A 233 14.28 -25.45 16.72
C THR A 233 15.18 -25.99 17.84
N ALA A 234 16.49 -25.79 17.71
CA ALA A 234 17.49 -26.21 18.69
C ALA A 234 17.49 -25.38 19.99
N MET A 235 16.90 -24.18 19.98
CA MET A 235 16.80 -23.30 21.16
C MET A 235 16.06 -24.02 22.28
N LYS A 236 16.64 -24.03 23.48
CA LYS A 236 16.00 -24.49 24.69
C LYS A 236 15.18 -23.35 25.30
N PRO A 237 13.87 -23.56 25.55
CA PRO A 237 13.07 -22.55 26.21
C PRO A 237 13.52 -22.35 27.65
N GLU A 238 13.40 -21.14 28.15
CA GLU A 238 13.59 -20.82 29.56
C GLU A 238 12.40 -21.29 30.38
N ALA A 239 12.61 -21.56 31.68
CA ALA A 239 11.54 -21.96 32.56
C ALA A 239 10.61 -20.78 32.86
N VAL A 240 9.31 -20.94 32.57
CA VAL A 240 8.32 -19.89 32.84
C VAL A 240 8.08 -19.82 34.36
N PRO A 241 8.28 -18.66 35.02
CA PRO A 241 8.06 -18.50 36.44
C PRO A 241 6.60 -18.81 36.87
N ALA A 242 6.46 -19.27 38.09
CA ALA A 242 5.13 -19.43 38.68
C ALA A 242 4.44 -18.08 38.79
N GLY A 243 3.16 -18.00 38.38
CA GLY A 243 2.37 -16.76 38.37
C GLY A 243 2.50 -15.90 37.10
N ASN A 244 3.33 -16.31 36.15
CA ASN A 244 3.37 -15.59 34.84
C ASN A 244 2.01 -15.66 34.14
N VAL A 245 1.62 -14.57 33.50
CA VAL A 245 0.38 -14.47 32.72
C VAL A 245 0.47 -15.35 31.47
N ARG A 246 -0.47 -16.27 31.33
CA ARG A 246 -0.50 -17.27 30.23
C ARG A 246 -1.13 -16.70 28.95
N VAL A 247 -0.48 -15.68 28.38
CA VAL A 247 -0.82 -15.10 27.09
C VAL A 247 0.40 -15.24 26.19
N PRO A 248 0.28 -15.83 24.99
CA PRO A 248 1.40 -15.99 24.05
C PRO A 248 1.74 -14.64 23.42
N GLU A 249 2.52 -13.81 24.12
CA GLU A 249 2.75 -12.42 23.72
C GLU A 249 4.09 -11.89 24.21
N PHE A 250 4.76 -11.13 23.34
CA PHE A 250 5.76 -10.12 23.69
C PHE A 250 5.52 -8.85 22.88
N ASN A 251 6.22 -7.78 23.17
CA ASN A 251 6.09 -6.54 22.40
C ASN A 251 7.44 -5.86 22.16
N ALA A 252 7.46 -4.96 21.16
CA ALA A 252 8.49 -3.96 20.97
C ALA A 252 7.84 -2.58 20.99
N SER A 253 8.53 -1.57 21.52
CA SER A 253 8.08 -0.20 21.50
C SER A 253 9.03 0.63 20.66
N CYS A 254 8.54 1.22 19.58
CA CYS A 254 9.35 2.01 18.65
C CYS A 254 8.80 3.44 18.59
N THR A 255 9.70 4.42 18.70
CA THR A 255 9.33 5.84 18.56
C THR A 255 9.46 6.27 17.10
N VAL A 256 8.90 7.43 16.78
CA VAL A 256 9.07 8.06 15.47
C VAL A 256 10.55 8.30 15.20
N SER A 257 11.00 7.90 14.03
CA SER A 257 12.36 8.17 13.54
C SER A 257 12.38 9.39 12.61
N HIS A 258 11.53 9.42 11.60
CA HIS A 258 11.44 10.50 10.60
C HIS A 258 10.15 10.41 9.79
N SER A 259 9.94 11.32 8.84
CA SER A 259 8.88 11.23 7.84
C SER A 259 9.41 11.51 6.45
N LEU A 260 8.98 10.71 5.48
CA LEU A 260 9.31 10.83 4.06
C LEU A 260 8.10 10.43 3.21
N PRO A 261 8.00 10.94 1.97
CA PRO A 261 7.01 10.47 1.00
C PRO A 261 7.50 9.21 0.27
N ASP A 262 8.11 8.30 1.02
CA ASP A 262 8.73 7.07 0.52
C ASP A 262 7.99 5.85 1.02
N ASP A 263 8.10 4.75 0.28
CA ASP A 263 7.57 3.44 0.64
C ASP A 263 8.45 2.35 0.00
N PRO A 264 9.39 1.77 0.76
CA PRO A 264 10.30 0.76 0.22
C PRO A 264 9.64 -0.60 -0.08
N ILE A 265 8.39 -0.81 0.34
CA ILE A 265 7.64 -2.01 -0.03
C ILE A 265 6.90 -1.78 -1.34
N VAL A 266 6.08 -0.72 -1.43
CA VAL A 266 5.22 -0.46 -2.60
C VAL A 266 5.99 0.21 -3.74
N PHE A 267 6.97 1.06 -3.43
CA PHE A 267 7.75 1.84 -4.41
C PHE A 267 9.26 1.70 -4.18
N PRO A 268 9.82 0.46 -4.19
CA PRO A 268 11.25 0.24 -3.93
C PRO A 268 12.12 1.01 -4.92
N GLY A 269 13.10 1.76 -4.40
CA GLY A 269 14.01 2.57 -5.19
C GLY A 269 13.42 3.87 -5.78
N MET A 270 12.16 4.18 -5.48
CA MET A 270 11.44 5.34 -6.05
C MET A 270 11.18 6.40 -4.97
N SER A 271 12.16 7.24 -4.70
CA SER A 271 12.01 8.33 -3.72
C SER A 271 10.88 9.28 -4.08
N ALA A 272 10.14 9.72 -3.07
CA ALA A 272 8.99 10.62 -3.18
C ALA A 272 7.85 10.09 -4.08
N ALA A 273 7.72 8.79 -4.24
CA ALA A 273 6.67 8.17 -5.05
C ALA A 273 5.39 7.88 -4.25
N SER A 274 5.44 7.99 -2.93
CA SER A 274 4.29 7.72 -2.04
C SER A 274 3.73 9.00 -1.42
N HIS A 275 2.62 8.88 -0.69
CA HIS A 275 2.20 9.91 0.25
C HIS A 275 3.15 9.95 1.46
N MET A 276 3.02 10.99 2.29
CA MET A 276 3.87 11.11 3.50
C MET A 276 3.61 9.98 4.47
N HIS A 277 4.67 9.27 4.87
CA HIS A 277 4.65 8.29 5.94
C HIS A 277 5.41 8.79 7.17
N THR A 278 4.92 8.42 8.33
CA THR A 278 5.66 8.51 9.59
C THR A 278 6.33 7.18 9.83
N PHE A 279 7.66 7.15 9.78
CA PHE A 279 8.48 5.97 10.01
C PHE A 279 8.83 5.81 11.48
N LEU A 280 8.84 4.56 11.94
CA LEU A 280 9.15 4.15 13.31
C LEU A 280 10.13 2.97 13.26
N GLY A 281 10.97 2.84 14.26
CA GLY A 281 11.98 1.80 14.32
C GLY A 281 13.27 2.21 13.63
N ASN A 282 13.65 1.52 12.58
CA ASN A 282 14.92 1.79 11.87
C ASN A 282 14.98 3.24 11.37
N ASN A 283 16.09 3.95 11.66
CA ASN A 283 16.23 5.37 11.37
C ASN A 283 16.85 5.69 10.00
N SER A 284 17.19 4.66 9.20
CA SER A 284 17.71 4.80 7.85
C SER A 284 16.73 4.43 6.75
N THR A 285 15.46 4.23 7.11
CA THR A 285 14.44 3.79 6.16
C THR A 285 14.11 4.87 5.15
N ASP A 286 14.23 4.54 3.86
CA ASP A 286 13.88 5.37 2.71
C ASP A 286 13.43 4.47 1.55
N ALA A 287 13.17 5.02 0.37
CA ALA A 287 12.76 4.26 -0.81
C ALA A 287 13.79 3.19 -1.25
N ASN A 288 15.07 3.33 -0.90
CA ASN A 288 16.13 2.39 -1.28
C ASN A 288 16.41 1.33 -0.20
N THR A 289 15.57 1.26 0.81
CA THR A 289 15.75 0.34 1.93
C THR A 289 15.62 -1.12 1.48
N THR A 290 16.58 -1.92 1.89
CA THR A 290 16.64 -3.37 1.67
C THR A 290 16.83 -4.08 3.01
N THR A 291 16.65 -5.41 3.05
CA THR A 291 16.95 -6.22 4.24
C THR A 291 18.39 -5.99 4.71
N MET A 292 19.32 -5.92 3.77
CA MET A 292 20.74 -5.71 4.07
C MET A 292 21.02 -4.35 4.72
N THR A 293 20.40 -3.28 4.21
CA THR A 293 20.57 -1.93 4.77
C THR A 293 19.93 -1.81 6.16
N LEU A 294 18.78 -2.43 6.42
CA LEU A 294 18.16 -2.48 7.74
C LEU A 294 19.05 -3.20 8.75
N LEU A 295 19.55 -4.38 8.39
CA LEU A 295 20.42 -5.17 9.27
C LEU A 295 21.80 -4.52 9.52
N ALA A 296 22.33 -3.83 8.51
CA ALA A 296 23.61 -3.12 8.63
C ALA A 296 23.51 -1.87 9.51
N ASN A 297 22.33 -1.22 9.57
CA ASN A 297 22.12 -0.04 10.39
C ASN A 297 21.72 -0.44 11.82
N ALA A 298 22.59 -0.19 12.78
CA ALA A 298 22.31 -0.41 14.20
C ALA A 298 21.38 0.67 14.81
N GLY A 299 21.04 1.74 14.07
CA GLY A 299 20.20 2.82 14.55
C GLY A 299 18.73 2.45 14.47
N SER A 300 18.17 1.93 15.57
CA SER A 300 16.73 1.69 15.72
C SER A 300 16.20 2.45 16.93
N SER A 301 15.00 3.02 16.80
CA SER A 301 14.27 3.63 17.92
C SER A 301 13.48 2.60 18.72
N CYS A 302 13.51 1.33 18.31
CA CYS A 302 12.82 0.25 19.00
C CYS A 302 13.51 -0.16 20.31
N LYS A 303 12.69 -0.59 21.23
CA LYS A 303 13.10 -1.31 22.45
C LYS A 303 12.40 -2.66 22.42
N PRO A 304 13.16 -3.73 22.24
CA PRO A 304 14.61 -3.84 22.28
C PRO A 304 15.29 -3.40 20.98
N GLY A 305 16.57 -3.04 21.05
CA GLY A 305 17.37 -2.56 19.92
C GLY A 305 17.72 -3.63 18.87
N GLU A 306 17.52 -4.90 19.20
CA GLU A 306 17.65 -6.04 18.29
C GLU A 306 16.53 -6.07 17.24
N ASP A 307 15.45 -5.33 17.47
CA ASP A 307 14.45 -5.03 16.46
C ASP A 307 14.93 -3.89 15.57
N ARG A 308 15.55 -4.22 14.45
CA ARG A 308 16.01 -3.29 13.42
C ARG A 308 14.98 -3.12 12.29
N SER A 309 13.79 -3.61 12.50
CA SER A 309 12.69 -3.50 11.52
C SER A 309 12.29 -2.06 11.30
N ALA A 310 11.72 -1.80 10.14
CA ALA A 310 11.06 -0.55 9.83
C ALA A 310 9.55 -0.75 9.84
N TYR A 311 8.85 0.18 10.47
CA TYR A 311 7.40 0.24 10.52
C TYR A 311 6.96 1.63 10.06
N TRP A 312 5.87 1.75 9.32
CA TRP A 312 5.33 3.05 8.97
C TRP A 312 3.83 3.06 8.80
N VAL A 313 3.28 4.24 8.95
CA VAL A 313 1.87 4.55 8.79
C VAL A 313 1.72 5.89 8.07
N PRO A 314 0.57 6.18 7.43
CA PRO A 314 0.34 7.48 6.83
C PRO A 314 0.44 8.60 7.88
N GLU A 315 1.06 9.71 7.50
CA GLU A 315 1.19 10.86 8.37
C GLU A 315 -0.18 11.45 8.72
N LEU A 316 -0.41 11.70 10.00
CA LEU A 316 -1.61 12.38 10.49
C LEU A 316 -1.37 13.88 10.57
N THR A 317 -2.34 14.66 10.11
CA THR A 317 -2.41 16.11 10.35
C THR A 317 -3.70 16.48 11.07
N GLU A 318 -3.62 17.51 11.94
CA GLU A 318 -4.76 18.18 12.55
C GLU A 318 -4.71 19.66 12.16
N ASN A 319 -5.74 20.16 11.48
CA ASN A 319 -5.78 21.53 10.95
C ASN A 319 -4.54 21.90 10.11
N GLY A 320 -4.04 20.95 9.31
CA GLY A 320 -2.87 21.10 8.46
C GLY A 320 -1.52 21.06 9.19
N LYS A 321 -1.50 20.82 10.49
CA LYS A 321 -0.27 20.62 11.27
C LYS A 321 -0.05 19.13 11.50
N LYS A 322 1.18 18.69 11.30
CA LYS A 322 1.59 17.31 11.56
C LYS A 322 1.36 16.96 13.02
N VAL A 323 0.85 15.75 13.26
CA VAL A 323 0.69 15.14 14.58
C VAL A 323 1.47 13.83 14.59
N ASP A 324 2.65 13.84 15.18
CA ASP A 324 3.42 12.62 15.37
C ASP A 324 2.79 11.76 16.47
N PRO A 325 2.69 10.43 16.29
CA PRO A 325 2.30 9.54 17.38
C PRO A 325 3.37 9.53 18.48
N HIS A 326 2.98 9.16 19.69
CA HIS A 326 3.95 8.89 20.77
C HIS A 326 4.96 7.80 20.37
N GLY A 327 4.56 6.96 19.44
CA GLY A 327 5.26 5.80 18.96
C GLY A 327 4.27 4.71 18.58
N VAL A 328 4.79 3.54 18.29
CA VAL A 328 4.01 2.33 18.10
C VAL A 328 4.42 1.29 19.13
N THR A 329 3.43 0.66 19.76
CA THR A 329 3.66 -0.62 20.43
C THR A 329 3.33 -1.71 19.44
N VAL A 330 4.35 -2.48 19.08
CA VAL A 330 4.26 -3.62 18.16
C VAL A 330 4.11 -4.86 19.02
N TYR A 331 2.91 -5.42 19.05
CA TYR A 331 2.62 -6.66 19.74
C TYR A 331 2.87 -7.85 18.83
N TYR A 332 3.58 -8.85 19.35
CA TYR A 332 3.81 -10.14 18.71
C TYR A 332 3.12 -11.20 19.57
N GLY A 333 2.16 -11.88 18.98
CA GLY A 333 1.38 -12.87 19.69
C GLY A 333 1.08 -14.10 18.85
N SER A 334 0.10 -14.90 19.28
CA SER A 334 -0.45 -15.98 18.46
C SER A 334 -1.95 -16.09 18.67
N ARG A 335 -2.70 -16.17 17.58
CA ARG A 335 -4.15 -16.44 17.56
C ARG A 335 -4.45 -17.93 17.36
N LEU A 336 -3.41 -18.73 17.21
CA LEU A 336 -3.56 -20.17 17.03
C LEU A 336 -4.11 -20.82 18.30
N LYS A 337 -4.95 -21.83 18.11
CA LYS A 337 -5.35 -22.74 19.18
C LYS A 337 -4.12 -23.45 19.81
N ASP A 338 -3.14 -23.76 18.97
CA ASP A 338 -1.85 -24.32 19.37
C ASP A 338 -0.68 -23.39 18.98
N PRO A 339 -0.27 -22.44 19.85
CA PRO A 339 0.84 -21.53 19.59
C PRO A 339 2.21 -22.21 19.46
N THR A 340 2.36 -23.47 19.86
CA THR A 340 3.64 -24.21 19.74
C THR A 340 4.08 -24.37 18.28
N ARG A 341 3.18 -24.16 17.33
CA ARG A 341 3.45 -24.21 15.88
C ARG A 341 3.99 -22.93 15.31
N THR A 342 4.02 -21.84 16.08
CA THR A 342 4.50 -20.54 15.60
C THR A 342 6.03 -20.56 15.47
N VAL A 343 6.52 -20.13 14.29
CA VAL A 343 7.94 -19.95 14.00
C VAL A 343 8.26 -18.47 13.78
N PRO A 344 9.51 -18.01 13.98
CA PRO A 344 9.87 -16.61 13.76
C PRO A 344 9.67 -16.21 12.30
N PHE A 345 9.59 -14.91 12.02
CA PHE A 345 9.59 -14.38 10.65
C PHE A 345 10.94 -14.66 9.98
N PRO A 346 10.97 -14.97 8.66
CA PRO A 346 12.22 -14.93 7.91
C PRO A 346 12.74 -13.51 7.79
N GLN A 347 14.04 -13.35 7.63
CA GLN A 347 14.66 -12.04 7.39
C GLN A 347 14.13 -11.41 6.12
N GLY A 348 13.82 -10.12 6.17
CA GLY A 348 13.33 -9.37 5.03
C GLY A 348 11.85 -9.57 4.73
N PHE A 349 11.11 -10.22 5.62
CA PHE A 349 9.66 -10.42 5.48
C PHE A 349 8.93 -9.07 5.49
N ARG A 350 7.94 -8.92 4.64
CA ARG A 350 7.20 -7.66 4.45
C ARG A 350 5.70 -7.92 4.53
N MET A 351 4.96 -7.00 5.10
CA MET A 351 3.49 -7.08 5.13
C MET A 351 2.89 -5.68 5.12
N ILE A 352 1.76 -5.54 4.42
CA ILE A 352 0.91 -4.36 4.47
C ILE A 352 -0.48 -4.76 4.96
N VAL A 353 -1.04 -3.98 5.88
CA VAL A 353 -2.42 -4.12 6.36
C VAL A 353 -3.16 -2.79 6.20
N GLY A 354 -4.45 -2.86 5.96
CA GLY A 354 -5.28 -1.69 5.63
C GLY A 354 -5.38 -1.47 4.13
N ASP A 355 -5.95 -0.33 3.74
CA ASP A 355 -6.14 0.05 2.33
C ASP A 355 -5.96 1.56 2.17
N ALA A 356 -4.77 1.96 1.74
CA ALA A 356 -4.40 3.35 1.49
C ALA A 356 -5.34 4.07 0.49
N LYS A 357 -6.01 3.31 -0.37
CA LYS A 357 -6.90 3.83 -1.42
C LYS A 357 -8.36 3.98 -0.97
N ARG A 358 -8.69 3.53 0.24
CA ARG A 358 -10.06 3.57 0.74
C ARG A 358 -10.49 5.00 1.07
N GLN A 359 -11.42 5.54 0.28
CA GLN A 359 -11.97 6.88 0.45
C GLN A 359 -13.48 6.86 0.76
N VAL A 360 -13.94 5.83 1.43
CA VAL A 360 -15.30 5.73 2.00
C VAL A 360 -15.20 5.49 3.49
N PRO A 361 -16.05 6.10 4.33
CA PRO A 361 -16.02 5.89 5.76
C PRO A 361 -16.14 4.40 6.12
N THR A 362 -15.46 4.00 7.19
CA THR A 362 -15.63 2.66 7.75
C THR A 362 -17.04 2.53 8.34
N PRO A 363 -17.78 1.44 8.08
CA PRO A 363 -19.11 1.28 8.65
C PRO A 363 -19.08 1.37 10.18
N LYS A 364 -20.09 2.02 10.77
CA LYS A 364 -20.22 2.15 12.22
C LYS A 364 -20.14 0.78 12.91
N GLY A 365 -19.31 0.66 13.92
CA GLY A 365 -19.13 -0.56 14.69
C GLY A 365 -18.21 -1.62 14.06
N ALA A 366 -17.73 -1.39 12.82
CA ALA A 366 -16.75 -2.28 12.20
C ALA A 366 -15.38 -2.12 12.86
N ALA A 367 -14.55 -3.16 12.78
CA ALA A 367 -13.14 -3.07 13.14
C ALA A 367 -12.39 -2.12 12.19
N GLY A 368 -11.21 -1.66 12.59
CA GLY A 368 -10.37 -0.77 11.77
C GLY A 368 -10.87 0.66 11.75
N GLN A 369 -11.18 1.20 12.93
CA GLN A 369 -11.54 2.61 13.14
C GLN A 369 -10.59 3.25 14.15
N PHE A 370 -10.43 4.57 14.05
CA PHE A 370 -9.87 5.35 15.15
C PHE A 370 -10.79 5.32 16.36
N TRP A 371 -10.22 5.30 17.53
CA TRP A 371 -10.93 5.25 18.79
C TRP A 371 -10.23 6.10 19.86
N CYS A 372 -10.90 6.36 20.98
CA CYS A 372 -10.36 7.12 22.09
C CYS A 372 -9.84 6.18 23.17
N ALA A 373 -8.53 6.22 23.43
CA ALA A 373 -7.93 5.51 24.56
C ALA A 373 -7.93 6.40 25.81
N GLY A 374 -8.32 5.84 26.94
CA GLY A 374 -8.31 6.54 28.22
C GLY A 374 -8.05 5.57 29.37
N ALA A 375 -8.17 6.07 30.61
CA ALA A 375 -8.03 5.24 31.79
C ALA A 375 -9.04 4.06 31.73
N GLY A 376 -8.52 2.84 31.65
CA GLY A 376 -9.34 1.64 31.48
C GLY A 376 -9.45 1.12 30.05
N GLY A 377 -8.73 1.69 29.08
CA GLY A 377 -8.70 1.22 27.69
C GLY A 377 -9.55 2.06 26.75
N GLU A 378 -10.29 1.42 25.84
CA GLU A 378 -11.16 2.08 24.88
C GLU A 378 -12.37 2.73 25.57
N ILE A 379 -12.54 4.04 25.39
CA ILE A 379 -13.64 4.83 25.97
C ILE A 379 -14.54 5.50 24.94
N GLY A 380 -14.30 5.28 23.64
CA GLY A 380 -15.16 5.80 22.57
C GLY A 380 -14.67 5.46 21.18
N ARG A 381 -15.62 5.34 20.25
CA ARG A 381 -15.37 5.13 18.82
C ARG A 381 -16.04 6.21 18.00
N SER A 382 -15.67 6.31 16.75
CA SER A 382 -16.34 7.17 15.78
C SER A 382 -17.84 6.86 15.69
N ALA A 383 -18.66 7.90 15.65
CA ALA A 383 -20.12 7.78 15.49
C ALA A 383 -20.51 7.44 14.03
N ASP A 384 -19.69 7.80 13.05
CA ASP A 384 -19.97 7.73 11.61
C ASP A 384 -18.92 6.93 10.82
N GLY A 385 -17.96 6.31 11.50
CA GLY A 385 -16.86 5.56 10.86
C GLY A 385 -15.69 6.42 10.40
N ASN A 386 -15.65 7.70 10.74
CA ASN A 386 -14.52 8.62 10.49
C ASN A 386 -13.71 8.84 11.79
N TRP A 387 -13.63 10.07 12.24
CA TRP A 387 -12.86 10.46 13.41
C TRP A 387 -13.70 10.45 14.67
N PRO A 388 -13.24 9.85 15.79
CA PRO A 388 -13.92 10.00 17.07
C PRO A 388 -13.67 11.38 17.66
N VAL A 389 -14.58 11.82 18.52
CA VAL A 389 -14.38 12.99 19.38
C VAL A 389 -13.98 12.49 20.76
N CYS A 390 -12.71 12.62 21.10
CA CYS A 390 -12.18 12.13 22.36
C CYS A 390 -12.35 13.14 23.48
N ALA A 391 -12.56 12.66 24.71
CA ALA A 391 -12.48 13.47 25.89
C ALA A 391 -11.05 14.02 26.09
N LYS A 392 -10.89 15.17 26.76
CA LYS A 392 -9.58 15.79 26.97
C LYS A 392 -8.55 14.91 27.69
N THR A 393 -9.01 13.88 28.40
CA THR A 393 -8.18 12.91 29.12
C THR A 393 -7.90 11.64 28.33
N ALA A 394 -8.34 11.59 27.08
CA ALA A 394 -8.17 10.44 26.20
C ALA A 394 -7.35 10.84 24.98
N GLU A 395 -6.70 9.86 24.40
CA GLU A 395 -5.86 9.99 23.21
C GLU A 395 -6.52 9.36 22.01
N LEU A 396 -6.30 9.96 20.83
CA LEU A 396 -6.68 9.36 19.56
C LEU A 396 -5.78 8.15 19.30
N THR A 397 -6.38 6.99 19.08
CA THR A 397 -5.64 5.73 18.94
C THR A 397 -6.14 4.93 17.73
N TYR A 398 -5.25 4.16 17.12
CA TYR A 398 -5.57 3.20 16.09
C TYR A 398 -4.93 1.84 16.38
N HIS A 399 -5.64 0.77 16.00
CA HIS A 399 -5.16 -0.60 16.14
C HIS A 399 -5.19 -1.29 14.77
N LEU A 400 -4.01 -1.66 14.28
CA LEU A 400 -3.82 -2.47 13.07
C LEU A 400 -3.48 -3.89 13.46
N THR A 401 -4.09 -4.86 12.80
CA THR A 401 -3.80 -6.29 13.01
C THR A 401 -3.41 -6.92 11.69
N PHE A 402 -2.25 -7.53 11.66
CA PHE A 402 -1.69 -8.19 10.47
C PHE A 402 -2.07 -9.67 10.42
N PRO A 403 -2.03 -10.28 9.23
CA PRO A 403 -2.11 -11.73 9.06
C PRO A 403 -1.02 -12.47 9.84
N ASP A 404 -1.28 -13.73 10.17
CA ASP A 404 -0.41 -14.56 11.02
C ASP A 404 -0.18 -15.97 10.47
N CYS A 405 -0.56 -16.19 9.23
CA CYS A 405 -0.26 -17.41 8.47
C CYS A 405 0.42 -17.05 7.16
N TRP A 406 1.47 -17.78 6.80
CA TRP A 406 2.36 -17.50 5.68
C TRP A 406 2.42 -18.69 4.71
N ASP A 407 2.64 -18.42 3.42
CA ASP A 407 2.74 -19.45 2.37
C ASP A 407 4.01 -20.32 2.47
N GLY A 408 5.02 -19.88 3.23
CA GLY A 408 6.28 -20.61 3.44
C GLY A 408 7.27 -20.47 2.30
N VAL A 409 7.05 -19.53 1.37
CA VAL A 409 7.86 -19.36 0.15
C VAL A 409 8.29 -17.91 -0.07
N HIS A 410 7.38 -16.95 0.07
CA HIS A 410 7.62 -15.58 -0.35
C HIS A 410 7.78 -14.62 0.84
N LEU A 411 8.75 -13.72 0.74
CA LEU A 411 8.92 -12.61 1.67
C LEU A 411 7.94 -11.48 1.39
N ASP A 412 7.47 -11.40 0.14
CA ASP A 412 6.52 -10.40 -0.34
C ASP A 412 5.77 -10.91 -1.57
N SER A 413 4.63 -10.32 -1.85
CA SER A 413 3.80 -10.58 -3.02
C SER A 413 3.53 -9.29 -3.79
N PRO A 414 3.11 -9.34 -5.08
CA PRO A 414 2.85 -8.15 -5.90
C PRO A 414 1.85 -7.16 -5.29
N ASP A 415 0.95 -7.65 -4.45
CA ASP A 415 -0.03 -6.85 -3.70
C ASP A 415 0.34 -6.67 -2.22
N HIS A 416 1.51 -7.16 -1.80
CA HIS A 416 2.05 -7.13 -0.44
C HIS A 416 1.15 -7.79 0.63
N LYS A 417 0.22 -8.65 0.18
CA LYS A 417 -0.82 -9.30 1.02
C LYS A 417 -1.07 -10.76 0.67
N SER A 418 -0.89 -11.17 -0.59
CA SER A 418 -1.30 -12.50 -1.08
C SER A 418 -0.40 -13.66 -0.62
N HIS A 419 0.78 -13.37 -0.05
CA HIS A 419 1.69 -14.36 0.55
C HIS A 419 1.32 -14.71 2.00
N VAL A 420 0.35 -13.98 2.59
CA VAL A 420 -0.12 -14.16 3.98
C VAL A 420 -1.63 -14.28 4.07
N GLY A 421 -2.11 -14.84 5.15
CA GLY A 421 -3.53 -14.93 5.48
C GLY A 421 -3.78 -14.97 6.99
N PRO A 422 -5.02 -14.77 7.44
CA PRO A 422 -5.35 -14.85 8.85
C PRO A 422 -5.45 -16.31 9.33
N THR A 423 -5.24 -16.51 10.62
CA THR A 423 -5.67 -17.72 11.30
C THR A 423 -7.16 -17.97 11.06
N GLY A 424 -7.51 -19.18 10.69
CA GLY A 424 -8.89 -19.60 10.47
C GLY A 424 -9.74 -19.60 11.75
N ASN A 425 -11.06 -19.69 11.59
CA ASN A 425 -12.00 -19.75 12.72
C ASN A 425 -11.79 -20.99 13.61
N ASP A 426 -11.14 -22.03 13.09
CA ASP A 426 -10.76 -23.24 13.81
C ASP A 426 -9.49 -23.07 14.66
N GLY A 427 -8.85 -21.92 14.59
CA GLY A 427 -7.59 -21.60 15.26
C GLY A 427 -6.37 -22.23 14.60
N THR A 428 -6.43 -22.53 13.30
CA THR A 428 -5.31 -23.06 12.52
C THR A 428 -5.00 -22.22 11.29
N CYS A 429 -3.79 -22.37 10.75
CA CYS A 429 -3.45 -21.85 9.44
C CYS A 429 -3.96 -22.77 8.33
N ALA A 430 -4.47 -22.20 7.23
CA ALA A 430 -5.00 -22.96 6.10
C ALA A 430 -3.89 -23.78 5.43
N SER A 431 -3.92 -25.07 5.57
CA SER A 431 -2.85 -26.01 5.15
C SER A 431 -2.52 -25.99 3.65
N GLY A 432 -3.48 -25.59 2.81
CA GLY A 432 -3.29 -25.58 1.35
C GLY A 432 -2.71 -24.28 0.78
N LYS A 433 -2.83 -23.16 1.51
CA LYS A 433 -2.42 -21.85 1.02
C LYS A 433 -1.41 -21.14 1.92
N PHE A 434 -1.61 -21.19 3.23
CA PHE A 434 -0.77 -20.53 4.22
C PHE A 434 -0.44 -21.54 5.35
N PRO A 435 0.42 -22.53 5.08
CA PRO A 435 0.65 -23.63 6.04
C PRO A 435 1.53 -23.25 7.23
N ILE A 436 2.26 -22.13 7.17
CA ILE A 436 3.24 -21.76 8.19
C ILE A 436 2.64 -20.71 9.12
N ALA A 437 2.63 -21.01 10.42
CA ALA A 437 2.21 -20.07 11.44
C ALA A 437 3.39 -19.17 11.83
N ILE A 438 3.21 -17.86 11.69
CA ILE A 438 4.12 -16.81 12.10
C ILE A 438 3.49 -16.00 13.24
N PRO A 439 4.24 -15.18 14.00
CA PRO A 439 3.65 -14.34 15.03
C PRO A 439 2.54 -13.45 14.47
N SER A 440 1.41 -13.36 15.17
CA SER A 440 0.41 -12.35 14.85
C SER A 440 0.94 -10.99 15.28
N LEU A 441 1.03 -10.07 14.32
CA LEU A 441 1.50 -8.72 14.55
C LEU A 441 0.32 -7.78 14.78
N ALA A 442 0.45 -6.86 15.74
CA ALA A 442 -0.50 -5.78 15.89
C ALA A 442 0.21 -4.48 16.27
N PHE A 443 -0.18 -3.38 15.61
CA PHE A 443 0.24 -2.04 15.99
C PHE A 443 -0.82 -1.39 16.84
N VAL A 444 -0.42 -0.82 17.97
CA VAL A 444 -1.21 0.13 18.74
C VAL A 444 -0.50 1.48 18.67
N ILE A 445 -1.16 2.45 18.03
CA ILE A 445 -0.60 3.76 17.71
C ILE A 445 -1.43 4.81 18.43
N GLY A 446 -0.82 5.52 19.39
CA GLY A 446 -1.44 6.61 20.14
C GLY A 446 -0.93 7.96 19.64
N TYR A 447 -1.84 8.90 19.40
CA TYR A 447 -1.52 10.27 19.00
C TYR A 447 -1.81 11.23 20.17
N PRO A 448 -0.91 12.18 20.46
CA PRO A 448 -1.05 13.12 21.60
C PRO A 448 -2.10 14.19 21.32
N THR A 449 -3.29 13.76 20.90
CA THR A 449 -4.41 14.65 20.62
C THR A 449 -5.71 14.00 21.03
N SER A 450 -6.57 14.81 21.64
CA SER A 450 -7.96 14.45 21.92
C SER A 450 -8.94 15.19 21.01
N GLY A 451 -8.44 15.92 20.01
CA GLY A 451 -9.09 16.91 19.18
C GLY A 451 -10.52 16.62 18.73
N SER A 452 -11.10 17.55 18.03
CA SER A 452 -12.41 17.38 17.39
C SER A 452 -12.26 16.59 16.09
N ALA A 453 -13.33 15.93 15.62
CA ALA A 453 -13.36 15.23 14.34
C ALA A 453 -13.04 16.15 13.14
N ALA A 454 -13.27 17.45 13.27
CA ALA A 454 -12.95 18.44 12.24
C ALA A 454 -11.45 18.73 12.20
N GLY A 455 -10.86 18.68 11.01
CA GLY A 455 -9.47 19.08 10.79
C GLY A 455 -8.47 17.91 10.74
N PHE A 456 -8.82 16.72 11.16
CA PHE A 456 -7.97 15.53 10.99
C PHE A 456 -7.95 15.04 9.54
N LYS A 457 -6.75 14.69 9.07
CA LYS A 457 -6.53 14.12 7.76
C LYS A 457 -5.30 13.22 7.78
N LEU A 458 -5.39 12.05 7.16
CA LEU A 458 -4.23 11.25 6.81
C LEU A 458 -3.63 11.73 5.48
N SER A 459 -2.34 11.58 5.31
CA SER A 459 -1.67 11.81 4.02
C SER A 459 -2.24 10.93 2.91
N SER A 460 -2.74 9.75 3.24
CA SER A 460 -3.48 8.83 2.35
C SER A 460 -4.94 9.23 2.12
N GLY A 461 -5.53 10.17 2.90
CA GLY A 461 -6.91 10.65 2.72
C GLY A 461 -7.79 10.57 3.97
N LEU A 462 -8.91 9.83 3.89
CA LEU A 462 -9.87 9.67 4.99
C LEU A 462 -9.32 8.78 6.11
N ALA A 463 -9.93 8.84 7.29
CA ALA A 463 -9.62 7.95 8.43
C ALA A 463 -9.60 6.45 8.03
N SER A 464 -10.47 6.06 7.10
CA SER A 464 -10.56 4.69 6.57
C SER A 464 -9.39 4.27 5.69
N SER A 465 -8.56 5.21 5.23
CA SER A 465 -7.34 4.92 4.47
C SER A 465 -6.13 4.61 5.36
N MET A 466 -6.34 4.51 6.69
CA MET A 466 -5.29 4.08 7.61
C MET A 466 -4.80 2.69 7.23
N HIS A 467 -3.49 2.56 7.11
CA HIS A 467 -2.78 1.33 6.83
C HIS A 467 -1.49 1.31 7.64
N GLY A 468 -0.84 0.18 7.67
CA GLY A 468 0.44 0.03 8.32
C GLY A 468 1.29 -1.00 7.60
N ASP A 469 2.56 -0.73 7.57
CA ASP A 469 3.57 -1.44 6.82
C ASP A 469 4.65 -1.93 7.79
N ALA A 470 5.13 -3.13 7.55
CA ALA A 470 6.16 -3.76 8.35
C ALA A 470 7.20 -4.42 7.45
N PHE A 471 8.46 -4.01 7.59
CA PHE A 471 9.61 -4.60 6.92
C PHE A 471 10.56 -5.14 7.99
N PHE A 472 10.59 -6.46 8.14
CA PHE A 472 11.22 -7.13 9.28
C PHE A 472 12.72 -7.30 9.11
N ALA A 473 13.44 -6.91 10.14
CA ALA A 473 14.89 -7.05 10.26
C ALA A 473 15.33 -7.25 11.72
N TRP A 474 14.71 -8.19 12.42
CA TRP A 474 15.13 -8.59 13.74
C TRP A 474 16.48 -9.33 13.69
N GLU A 475 17.26 -9.26 14.75
CA GLU A 475 18.32 -10.23 14.95
C GLU A 475 17.72 -11.63 15.20
N ASP A 476 18.14 -12.61 14.39
CA ASP A 476 17.51 -13.95 14.35
C ASP A 476 17.42 -14.62 15.72
N ALA A 477 18.52 -14.58 16.49
CA ALA A 477 18.57 -15.19 17.81
C ALA A 477 17.62 -14.48 18.80
N ALA A 478 17.50 -13.16 18.71
CA ALA A 478 16.67 -12.36 19.60
C ALA A 478 15.18 -12.58 19.32
N LEU A 479 14.79 -12.61 18.04
CA LEU A 479 13.40 -12.96 17.66
C LEU A 479 13.09 -14.40 18.01
N GLY A 480 14.01 -15.34 17.68
CA GLY A 480 13.84 -16.75 17.95
C GLY A 480 13.62 -17.05 19.43
N SER A 481 14.42 -16.44 20.33
CA SER A 481 14.26 -16.63 21.77
C SER A 481 12.90 -16.11 22.29
N ARG A 482 12.44 -14.95 21.80
CA ARG A 482 11.13 -14.40 22.18
C ARG A 482 9.97 -15.25 21.68
N VAL A 483 10.03 -15.72 20.43
CA VAL A 483 9.01 -16.65 19.92
C VAL A 483 9.02 -17.93 20.76
N LYS A 484 10.20 -18.49 21.05
CA LYS A 484 10.34 -19.74 21.82
C LYS A 484 9.85 -19.57 23.26
N ASN A 485 10.27 -18.52 23.96
CA ASN A 485 9.96 -18.33 25.37
C ASN A 485 8.54 -17.79 25.59
N CYS A 486 8.12 -16.81 24.81
CA CYS A 486 6.88 -16.11 25.09
C CYS A 486 5.69 -16.72 24.33
N ILE A 487 5.83 -16.95 23.01
CA ILE A 487 4.70 -17.43 22.20
C ILE A 487 4.50 -18.93 22.36
N VAL A 488 5.54 -19.73 22.10
CA VAL A 488 5.47 -21.22 22.15
C VAL A 488 5.08 -21.71 23.54
N GLN A 489 5.58 -21.09 24.60
CA GLN A 489 5.26 -21.46 25.97
C GLN A 489 3.96 -20.84 26.53
N LYS A 490 3.24 -20.03 25.73
CA LYS A 490 2.05 -19.28 26.19
C LYS A 490 2.36 -18.43 27.43
N ALA A 491 3.41 -17.65 27.38
CA ALA A 491 3.84 -16.81 28.48
C ALA A 491 3.90 -15.35 28.03
N LYS A 492 3.40 -14.43 28.84
CA LYS A 492 3.53 -13.00 28.55
C LYS A 492 4.92 -12.55 28.93
N CYS A 493 5.64 -11.96 27.96
CA CYS A 493 6.92 -11.31 28.18
C CYS A 493 6.84 -9.81 27.99
N ASP A 494 7.79 -9.10 28.59
CA ASP A 494 8.04 -7.69 28.33
C ASP A 494 8.75 -7.45 26.98
N SER A 495 9.08 -6.20 26.66
CA SER A 495 9.79 -5.86 25.42
C SER A 495 11.21 -6.43 25.33
N PHE A 496 11.82 -6.77 26.45
CA PHE A 496 13.16 -7.39 26.50
C PHE A 496 13.11 -8.92 26.43
N GLY A 497 11.93 -9.50 26.39
CA GLY A 497 11.72 -10.95 26.37
C GLY A 497 11.73 -11.59 27.74
N ASN A 498 11.69 -10.82 28.83
CA ASN A 498 11.61 -11.35 30.19
C ASN A 498 10.16 -11.68 30.54
N PHE A 499 10.00 -12.72 31.38
CA PHE A 499 8.69 -13.17 31.90
C PHE A 499 8.09 -12.24 32.94
#